data_5d6f50d64e859916843374d002b63ad0
#
_entry.id   5d6f50d64e859916843374d002b63ad0
#
_cell.length_a   1.000
_cell.length_b   1.000
_cell.length_c   1.000
_cell.angle_alpha   90.00
_cell.angle_beta   90.00
_cell.angle_gamma   90.00
#
_symmetry.space_group_name_H-M   'P 1'
#
loop_
_entity.id
_entity.type
_entity.pdbx_description
1 polymer ?
#
loop_
_entity_poly.entity_id
_entity_poly.type
_entity_poly.pdbx_seq_one_letter_code
_entity_poly.pdbx_strand_id
1 'polypeptide(L)'
;MKTHEKEIVAENLKGNQEKKRNLALRLIPIFIVSLLILSTNVTFAHCDTMDGPLIKDARQAIALNNINYALKWVSSENEAEIKNAYNQMMKVRDLSPEAKELGEKYFFETLVRVHRSGEGVPYTGVKPSGTPIDEKILAADKSIELGNLSLLTGIESKEKLPELTKRFEKVMSLKNFNVNNVEAGREYIEAYVLFFKYAEGEEEGTVAIEHGSNVHAIAAGHTNHIPWILSGLFFITTLLFAGLFLKKNK
;
A
#
# COMPACT_ATOMS: atom_id res chain seq x y z
N MET A 1 64.37 22.99 -22.67
CA MET A 1 63.84 22.68 -21.30
C MET A 1 62.34 23.03 -21.09
N LYS A 2 61.88 24.23 -21.41
CA LYS A 2 60.48 24.66 -21.20
C LYS A 2 59.44 23.93 -22.05
N THR A 3 59.73 23.32 -23.17
CA THR A 3 58.77 22.56 -24.03
C THR A 3 58.51 21.20 -23.50
N HIS A 4 59.48 20.50 -22.97
CA HIS A 4 59.30 19.14 -22.40
C HIS A 4 58.51 19.15 -21.11
N GLU A 5 58.63 20.19 -20.30
CA GLU A 5 57.84 20.37 -19.06
C GLU A 5 56.35 20.62 -19.34
N LYS A 6 56.04 21.36 -20.41
CA LYS A 6 54.64 21.58 -20.86
C LYS A 6 53.96 20.32 -21.39
N GLU A 7 54.70 19.44 -22.09
CA GLU A 7 54.19 18.16 -22.57
C GLU A 7 53.85 17.21 -21.42
N ILE A 8 54.71 17.10 -20.42
CA ILE A 8 54.47 16.27 -19.24
C ILE A 8 53.25 16.77 -18.45
N VAL A 9 53.07 18.08 -18.32
CA VAL A 9 51.90 18.66 -17.65
C VAL A 9 50.61 18.39 -18.44
N ALA A 10 50.65 18.50 -19.77
CA ALA A 10 49.49 18.22 -20.63
C ALA A 10 49.09 16.74 -20.60
N GLU A 11 50.05 15.82 -20.56
CA GLU A 11 49.80 14.38 -20.48
C GLU A 11 49.23 13.98 -19.12
N ASN A 12 49.72 14.55 -18.03
CA ASN A 12 49.17 14.37 -16.68
C ASN A 12 47.72 14.92 -16.55
N LEU A 13 47.45 16.06 -17.17
CA LEU A 13 46.08 16.63 -17.21
C LEU A 13 45.13 15.75 -18.00
N LYS A 14 45.53 15.21 -19.16
CA LYS A 14 44.74 14.25 -19.96
C LYS A 14 44.44 12.97 -19.18
N GLY A 15 45.46 12.37 -18.55
CA GLY A 15 45.31 11.17 -17.74
C GLY A 15 44.37 11.38 -16.57
N ASN A 16 44.39 12.55 -15.94
CA ASN A 16 43.50 12.88 -14.83
C ASN A 16 42.04 13.11 -15.28
N GLN A 17 41.86 13.71 -16.46
CA GLN A 17 40.56 13.88 -17.10
C GLN A 17 39.92 12.52 -17.50
N GLU A 18 40.71 11.62 -18.09
CA GLU A 18 40.25 10.27 -18.44
C GLU A 18 39.88 9.44 -17.21
N LYS A 19 40.67 9.54 -16.13
CA LYS A 19 40.38 8.87 -14.87
C LYS A 19 39.08 9.37 -14.24
N LYS A 20 38.81 10.68 -14.27
CA LYS A 20 37.55 11.28 -13.80
C LYS A 20 36.38 10.85 -14.66
N ARG A 21 36.49 10.84 -15.99
CA ARG A 21 35.44 10.38 -16.93
C ARG A 21 35.09 8.92 -16.72
N ASN A 22 36.11 8.06 -16.57
CA ASN A 22 35.91 6.64 -16.32
C ASN A 22 35.30 6.35 -14.96
N LEU A 23 35.59 7.16 -13.93
CA LEU A 23 34.97 7.08 -12.62
C LEU A 23 33.47 7.51 -12.70
N ALA A 24 33.21 8.62 -13.38
CA ALA A 24 31.82 9.09 -13.57
C ALA A 24 30.93 8.05 -14.31
N LEU A 25 31.45 7.48 -15.42
CA LEU A 25 30.76 6.42 -16.18
C LEU A 25 30.50 5.17 -15.36
N ARG A 26 31.29 4.86 -14.35
CA ARG A 26 31.10 3.73 -13.43
C ARG A 26 30.08 4.04 -12.32
N LEU A 27 29.95 5.30 -11.91
CA LEU A 27 29.02 5.72 -10.86
C LEU A 27 27.60 5.97 -11.38
N ILE A 28 27.44 6.31 -12.66
CA ILE A 28 26.12 6.55 -13.28
C ILE A 28 25.16 5.37 -13.10
N PRO A 29 25.50 4.09 -13.42
CA PRO A 29 24.57 2.99 -13.24
C PRO A 29 24.20 2.76 -11.77
N ILE A 30 25.11 2.99 -10.84
CA ILE A 30 24.84 2.87 -9.40
C ILE A 30 23.83 3.94 -8.97
N PHE A 31 23.97 5.16 -9.47
CA PHE A 31 23.07 6.26 -9.19
C PHE A 31 21.67 6.02 -9.78
N ILE A 32 21.60 5.48 -11.02
CA ILE A 32 20.33 5.13 -11.67
C ILE A 32 19.61 4.02 -10.90
N VAL A 33 20.32 2.97 -10.47
CA VAL A 33 19.74 1.89 -9.66
C VAL A 33 19.28 2.42 -8.30
N SER A 34 20.04 3.29 -7.67
CA SER A 34 19.64 3.93 -6.41
C SER A 34 18.38 4.80 -6.58
N LEU A 35 18.26 5.53 -7.69
CA LEU A 35 17.08 6.34 -7.99
C LEU A 35 15.84 5.50 -8.27
N LEU A 36 15.98 4.33 -8.90
CA LEU A 36 14.89 3.38 -9.14
C LEU A 36 14.38 2.71 -7.86
N ILE A 37 15.25 2.50 -6.87
CA ILE A 37 14.86 1.93 -5.57
C ILE A 37 14.11 2.95 -4.71
N LEU A 38 14.36 4.25 -4.91
CA LEU A 38 13.71 5.35 -4.18
C LEU A 38 12.30 5.67 -4.69
N SER A 39 11.89 5.14 -5.85
CA SER A 39 10.54 5.33 -6.41
C SER A 39 9.53 4.31 -5.88
N THR A 40 9.54 3.98 -4.60
CA THR A 40 8.43 3.27 -3.98
C THR A 40 7.28 4.24 -3.84
N ASN A 41 6.30 4.16 -4.74
CA ASN A 41 5.02 4.81 -4.53
C ASN A 41 4.41 4.20 -3.27
N VAL A 42 4.42 4.94 -2.17
CA VAL A 42 3.66 4.60 -0.99
C VAL A 42 2.21 4.96 -1.31
N THR A 43 1.48 4.03 -1.89
CA THR A 43 0.03 4.12 -2.01
C THR A 43 -0.54 4.08 -0.60
N PHE A 44 -1.02 5.22 -0.13
CA PHE A 44 -1.79 5.27 1.11
C PHE A 44 -3.15 4.67 0.84
N ALA A 45 -3.45 3.54 1.47
CA ALA A 45 -4.80 3.02 1.40
C ALA A 45 -5.75 4.03 2.07
N HIS A 46 -6.75 4.43 1.33
CA HIS A 46 -7.82 5.32 1.77
C HIS A 46 -8.48 4.85 3.09
N CYS A 47 -8.54 3.54 3.34
CA CYS A 47 -9.02 2.95 4.59
C CYS A 47 -8.20 3.39 5.83
N ASP A 48 -6.93 3.81 5.65
CA ASP A 48 -6.01 4.16 6.75
C ASP A 48 -6.17 5.61 7.24
N THR A 49 -7.10 6.39 6.68
CA THR A 49 -7.26 7.80 7.03
C THR A 49 -8.37 8.01 8.05
N MET A 50 -8.27 9.08 8.85
CA MET A 50 -9.32 9.47 9.80
C MET A 50 -10.65 9.82 9.11
N ASP A 51 -10.61 10.13 7.80
CA ASP A 51 -11.78 10.43 6.97
C ASP A 51 -12.23 9.22 6.13
N GLY A 52 -11.49 8.11 6.22
CA GLY A 52 -11.74 6.90 5.45
C GLY A 52 -12.96 6.11 5.90
N PRO A 53 -13.44 5.18 5.06
CA PRO A 53 -14.67 4.43 5.32
C PRO A 53 -14.56 3.52 6.55
N LEU A 54 -13.38 2.93 6.80
CA LEU A 54 -13.15 2.08 7.96
C LEU A 54 -13.30 2.86 9.27
N ILE A 55 -12.71 4.05 9.37
CA ILE A 55 -12.83 4.91 10.56
C ILE A 55 -14.24 5.49 10.70
N LYS A 56 -14.92 5.81 9.59
CA LYS A 56 -16.34 6.19 9.62
C LYS A 56 -17.20 5.09 10.22
N ASP A 57 -17.00 3.84 9.81
CA ASP A 57 -17.69 2.70 10.37
C ASP A 57 -17.31 2.43 11.83
N ALA A 58 -16.04 2.62 12.21
CA ALA A 58 -15.62 2.54 13.61
C ALA A 58 -16.32 3.59 14.49
N ARG A 59 -16.47 4.81 14.00
CA ARG A 59 -17.23 5.88 14.69
C ARG A 59 -18.72 5.52 14.78
N GLN A 60 -19.28 4.92 13.73
CA GLN A 60 -20.66 4.46 13.74
C GLN A 60 -20.87 3.30 14.73
N ALA A 61 -19.89 2.37 14.83
CA ALA A 61 -19.90 1.31 15.84
C ALA A 61 -19.98 1.89 17.26
N ILE A 62 -19.23 2.95 17.53
CA ILE A 62 -19.24 3.65 18.82
C ILE A 62 -20.57 4.37 19.05
N ALA A 63 -21.03 5.14 18.08
CA ALA A 63 -22.23 5.98 18.20
C ALA A 63 -23.51 5.15 18.40
N LEU A 64 -23.60 4.00 17.72
CA LEU A 64 -24.75 3.10 17.79
C LEU A 64 -24.58 1.94 18.78
N ASN A 65 -23.45 1.90 19.50
CA ASN A 65 -23.07 0.78 20.39
C ASN A 65 -23.21 -0.58 19.70
N ASN A 66 -22.78 -0.66 18.45
CA ASN A 66 -22.84 -1.87 17.63
C ASN A 66 -21.50 -2.13 16.93
N ILE A 67 -20.72 -3.02 17.52
CA ILE A 67 -19.37 -3.34 17.02
C ILE A 67 -19.36 -3.97 15.62
N ASN A 68 -20.50 -4.50 15.14
CA ASN A 68 -20.57 -5.17 13.83
C ASN A 68 -20.19 -4.25 12.65
N TYR A 69 -20.37 -2.93 12.82
CA TYR A 69 -19.85 -1.95 11.85
C TYR A 69 -18.33 -2.04 11.68
N ALA A 70 -17.60 -2.39 12.73
CA ALA A 70 -16.14 -2.56 12.67
C ALA A 70 -15.75 -4.00 12.28
N LEU A 71 -16.47 -5.02 12.77
CA LEU A 71 -16.11 -6.41 12.55
C LEU A 71 -16.14 -6.84 11.08
N LYS A 72 -16.97 -6.24 10.25
CA LYS A 72 -17.01 -6.51 8.80
C LYS A 72 -15.70 -6.18 8.07
N TRP A 73 -14.81 -5.36 8.68
CA TRP A 73 -13.53 -4.95 8.10
C TRP A 73 -12.37 -5.91 8.41
N VAL A 74 -12.61 -6.94 9.21
CA VAL A 74 -11.59 -7.89 9.63
C VAL A 74 -12.08 -9.33 9.48
N SER A 75 -11.13 -10.27 9.36
CA SER A 75 -11.46 -11.70 9.31
C SER A 75 -12.07 -12.18 10.63
N SER A 76 -12.80 -13.29 10.60
CA SER A 76 -13.43 -13.90 11.78
C SER A 76 -12.42 -14.27 12.86
N GLU A 77 -11.21 -14.65 12.48
CA GLU A 77 -10.11 -14.99 13.39
C GLU A 77 -9.66 -13.82 14.25
N ASN A 78 -9.76 -12.59 13.71
CA ASN A 78 -9.32 -11.38 14.36
C ASN A 78 -10.42 -10.65 15.16
N GLU A 79 -11.66 -11.15 15.13
CA GLU A 79 -12.78 -10.51 15.85
C GLU A 79 -12.52 -10.34 17.35
N ALA A 80 -11.86 -11.31 17.97
CA ALA A 80 -11.61 -11.28 19.41
C ALA A 80 -10.74 -10.08 19.80
N GLU A 81 -9.74 -9.75 18.98
CA GLU A 81 -8.87 -8.59 19.20
C GLU A 81 -9.64 -7.28 19.07
N ILE A 82 -10.46 -7.15 18.03
CA ILE A 82 -11.27 -5.95 17.79
C ILE A 82 -12.32 -5.77 18.90
N LYS A 83 -13.00 -6.84 19.29
CA LYS A 83 -13.96 -6.83 20.41
C LYS A 83 -13.29 -6.40 21.72
N ASN A 84 -12.06 -6.86 21.97
CA ASN A 84 -11.31 -6.47 23.16
C ASN A 84 -10.96 -4.97 23.13
N ALA A 85 -10.40 -4.48 22.02
CA ALA A 85 -10.05 -3.06 21.86
C ALA A 85 -11.29 -2.15 22.00
N TYR A 86 -12.39 -2.51 21.35
CA TYR A 86 -13.66 -1.81 21.49
C TYR A 86 -14.16 -1.76 22.93
N ASN A 87 -14.19 -2.90 23.62
CA ASN A 87 -14.66 -2.98 24.99
C ASN A 87 -13.77 -2.17 25.97
N GLN A 88 -12.44 -2.15 25.76
CA GLN A 88 -11.53 -1.34 26.57
C GLN A 88 -11.80 0.15 26.33
N MET A 89 -11.92 0.59 25.09
CA MET A 89 -12.27 1.95 24.74
C MET A 89 -13.61 2.37 25.37
N MET A 90 -14.64 1.52 25.25
CA MET A 90 -15.97 1.82 25.82
C MET A 90 -15.96 1.96 27.35
N LYS A 91 -15.09 1.24 28.05
CA LYS A 91 -14.95 1.35 29.53
C LYS A 91 -14.34 2.67 29.99
N VAL A 92 -13.47 3.27 29.18
CA VAL A 92 -12.70 4.44 29.61
C VAL A 92 -13.19 5.76 29.00
N ARG A 93 -13.90 5.71 27.86
CA ARG A 93 -14.24 6.89 27.08
C ARG A 93 -15.06 7.95 27.82
N ASP A 94 -15.83 7.55 28.83
CA ASP A 94 -16.71 8.45 29.56
C ASP A 94 -16.08 8.97 30.87
N LEU A 95 -14.80 8.61 31.15
CA LEU A 95 -14.09 9.04 32.36
C LEU A 95 -13.58 10.48 32.25
N SER A 96 -13.08 10.89 31.09
CA SER A 96 -12.67 12.26 30.78
C SER A 96 -12.54 12.45 29.25
N PRO A 97 -12.48 13.71 28.76
CA PRO A 97 -12.21 13.99 27.36
C PRO A 97 -10.90 13.35 26.86
N GLU A 98 -9.85 13.37 27.65
CA GLU A 98 -8.55 12.80 27.32
C GLU A 98 -8.62 11.27 27.26
N ALA A 99 -9.34 10.63 28.18
CA ALA A 99 -9.57 9.19 28.17
C ALA A 99 -10.37 8.74 26.95
N LYS A 100 -11.35 9.55 26.54
CA LYS A 100 -12.12 9.35 25.31
C LYS A 100 -11.20 9.39 24.09
N GLU A 101 -10.41 10.44 23.93
CA GLU A 101 -9.50 10.61 22.80
C GLU A 101 -8.50 9.46 22.72
N LEU A 102 -7.87 9.10 23.85
CA LEU A 102 -6.91 8.02 23.91
C LEU A 102 -7.55 6.65 23.61
N GLY A 103 -8.73 6.39 24.16
CA GLY A 103 -9.46 5.14 23.94
C GLY A 103 -9.92 4.99 22.50
N GLU A 104 -10.49 6.04 21.90
CA GLU A 104 -10.90 6.04 20.50
C GLU A 104 -9.70 5.87 19.57
N LYS A 105 -8.59 6.56 19.82
CA LYS A 105 -7.34 6.40 19.08
C LYS A 105 -6.82 4.95 19.14
N TYR A 106 -6.77 4.37 20.32
CA TYR A 106 -6.36 2.96 20.49
C TYR A 106 -7.23 2.00 19.68
N PHE A 107 -8.56 2.18 19.73
CA PHE A 107 -9.49 1.34 18.98
C PHE A 107 -9.29 1.50 17.45
N PHE A 108 -9.18 2.73 16.95
CA PHE A 108 -9.00 3.01 15.52
C PHE A 108 -7.67 2.46 15.01
N GLU A 109 -6.57 2.68 15.73
CA GLU A 109 -5.26 2.15 15.35
C GLU A 109 -5.23 0.62 15.36
N THR A 110 -5.89 -0.01 16.34
CA THR A 110 -6.01 -1.48 16.39
C THR A 110 -6.81 -1.99 15.18
N LEU A 111 -7.95 -1.38 14.88
CA LEU A 111 -8.80 -1.80 13.78
C LEU A 111 -8.10 -1.66 12.43
N VAL A 112 -7.47 -0.51 12.16
CA VAL A 112 -6.72 -0.28 10.92
C VAL A 112 -5.55 -1.25 10.80
N ARG A 113 -4.79 -1.47 11.87
CA ARG A 113 -3.66 -2.41 11.88
C ARG A 113 -4.08 -3.82 11.54
N VAL A 114 -5.17 -4.31 12.15
CA VAL A 114 -5.69 -5.66 11.92
C VAL A 114 -6.25 -5.79 10.51
N HIS A 115 -6.98 -4.79 10.03
CA HIS A 115 -7.48 -4.73 8.65
C HIS A 115 -6.32 -4.81 7.63
N ARG A 116 -5.29 -3.98 7.79
CA ARG A 116 -4.11 -3.98 6.91
C ARG A 116 -3.34 -5.31 6.94
N SER A 117 -3.26 -5.93 8.10
CA SER A 117 -2.67 -7.28 8.23
C SER A 117 -3.44 -8.32 7.41
N GLY A 118 -4.78 -8.25 7.41
CA GLY A 118 -5.63 -9.11 6.58
C GLY A 118 -5.47 -8.89 5.07
N GLU A 119 -5.05 -7.69 4.65
CA GLU A 119 -4.69 -7.37 3.27
C GLU A 119 -3.25 -7.76 2.90
N GLY A 120 -2.46 -8.26 3.85
CA GLY A 120 -1.04 -8.58 3.64
C GLY A 120 -0.14 -7.36 3.43
N VAL A 121 -0.57 -6.18 3.87
CA VAL A 121 0.16 -4.92 3.70
C VAL A 121 0.60 -4.32 5.04
N PRO A 122 1.75 -3.60 5.08
CA PRO A 122 2.28 -3.07 6.33
C PRO A 122 1.38 -1.96 6.89
N TYR A 123 1.19 -1.96 8.21
CA TYR A 123 0.58 -0.86 8.94
C TYR A 123 1.57 0.29 9.13
N THR A 124 1.18 1.48 8.71
CA THR A 124 2.02 2.70 8.78
C THR A 124 1.41 3.81 9.64
N GLY A 125 0.47 3.45 10.52
CA GLY A 125 -0.29 4.37 11.36
C GLY A 125 -1.54 4.91 10.67
N VAL A 126 -2.53 5.32 11.47
CA VAL A 126 -3.72 6.03 10.98
C VAL A 126 -3.31 7.43 10.51
N LYS A 127 -3.69 7.81 9.30
CA LYS A 127 -3.35 9.10 8.72
C LYS A 127 -4.32 10.18 9.20
N PRO A 128 -3.83 11.41 9.42
CA PRO A 128 -4.68 12.49 9.90
C PRO A 128 -5.80 12.85 8.90
N SER A 129 -6.83 13.50 9.41
CA SER A 129 -7.88 14.10 8.57
C SER A 129 -7.28 15.09 7.57
N GLY A 130 -7.84 15.13 6.35
CA GLY A 130 -7.34 15.95 5.26
C GLY A 130 -6.11 15.39 4.53
N THR A 131 -5.69 14.14 4.83
CA THR A 131 -4.67 13.45 4.02
C THR A 131 -5.15 13.35 2.57
N PRO A 132 -4.34 13.78 1.58
CA PRO A 132 -4.72 13.69 0.18
C PRO A 132 -5.02 12.24 -0.23
N ILE A 133 -6.13 12.05 -0.93
CA ILE A 133 -6.60 10.77 -1.46
C ILE A 133 -6.64 10.90 -2.97
N ASP A 134 -6.30 9.81 -3.68
CA ASP A 134 -6.36 9.75 -5.13
C ASP A 134 -7.77 10.10 -5.65
N GLU A 135 -7.83 10.87 -6.75
CA GLU A 135 -9.08 11.33 -7.34
C GLU A 135 -9.98 10.17 -7.77
N LYS A 136 -9.40 9.08 -8.26
CA LYS A 136 -10.16 7.91 -8.69
C LYS A 136 -10.80 7.17 -7.52
N ILE A 137 -10.11 7.13 -6.38
CA ILE A 137 -10.66 6.54 -5.15
C ILE A 137 -11.82 7.37 -4.64
N LEU A 138 -11.67 8.70 -4.61
CA LEU A 138 -12.77 9.59 -4.25
C LEU A 138 -13.96 9.46 -5.20
N ALA A 139 -13.70 9.34 -6.51
CA ALA A 139 -14.74 9.13 -7.50
C ALA A 139 -15.40 7.74 -7.36
N ALA A 140 -14.64 6.70 -6.97
CA ALA A 140 -15.18 5.38 -6.69
C ALA A 140 -16.13 5.39 -5.49
N ASP A 141 -15.72 5.99 -4.38
CA ASP A 141 -16.58 6.15 -3.20
C ASP A 141 -17.86 6.92 -3.53
N LYS A 142 -17.71 8.03 -4.23
CA LYS A 142 -18.85 8.86 -4.62
C LYS A 142 -19.78 8.14 -5.59
N SER A 143 -19.24 7.30 -6.46
CA SER A 143 -20.03 6.44 -7.36
C SER A 143 -20.90 5.46 -6.59
N ILE A 144 -20.36 4.82 -5.54
CA ILE A 144 -21.13 3.93 -4.66
C ILE A 144 -22.21 4.70 -3.90
N GLU A 145 -21.89 5.90 -3.41
CA GLU A 145 -22.86 6.76 -2.72
C GLU A 145 -24.01 7.15 -3.64
N LEU A 146 -23.70 7.62 -4.84
CA LEU A 146 -24.67 8.08 -5.86
C LEU A 146 -25.41 6.94 -6.57
N GLY A 147 -24.86 5.72 -6.52
CA GLY A 147 -25.43 4.58 -7.25
C GLY A 147 -25.18 4.60 -8.75
N ASN A 148 -24.16 5.32 -9.24
CA ASN A 148 -23.79 5.36 -10.64
C ASN A 148 -22.30 5.65 -10.86
N LEU A 149 -21.75 5.26 -12.02
CA LEU A 149 -20.34 5.38 -12.37
C LEU A 149 -19.97 6.69 -13.11
N SER A 150 -20.86 7.67 -13.20
CA SER A 150 -20.64 8.85 -14.03
C SER A 150 -19.34 9.59 -13.74
N LEU A 151 -18.91 9.65 -12.49
CA LEU A 151 -17.65 10.29 -12.11
C LEU A 151 -16.42 9.52 -12.59
N LEU A 152 -16.43 8.19 -12.48
CA LEU A 152 -15.33 7.34 -12.92
C LEU A 152 -15.24 7.25 -14.44
N THR A 153 -16.37 7.25 -15.17
CA THR A 153 -16.36 7.21 -16.63
C THR A 153 -15.70 8.44 -17.27
N GLY A 154 -15.59 9.54 -16.54
CA GLY A 154 -14.91 10.75 -16.98
C GLY A 154 -13.38 10.74 -16.83
N ILE A 155 -12.86 9.89 -15.96
CA ILE A 155 -11.43 9.86 -15.58
C ILE A 155 -10.74 8.52 -15.88
N GLU A 156 -11.51 7.45 -16.13
CA GLU A 156 -10.96 6.15 -16.46
C GLU A 156 -10.87 5.91 -17.97
N SER A 157 -9.94 5.03 -18.37
CA SER A 157 -9.81 4.62 -19.76
C SER A 157 -10.99 3.75 -20.20
N LYS A 158 -11.37 3.83 -21.47
CA LYS A 158 -12.49 3.06 -22.03
C LYS A 158 -12.31 1.55 -21.89
N GLU A 159 -11.07 1.08 -21.92
CA GLU A 159 -10.70 -0.32 -21.81
C GLU A 159 -11.02 -0.89 -20.41
N LYS A 160 -10.94 -0.06 -19.37
CA LYS A 160 -11.22 -0.44 -17.99
C LYS A 160 -12.70 -0.45 -17.63
N LEU A 161 -13.51 0.32 -18.37
CA LEU A 161 -14.92 0.54 -18.02
C LEU A 161 -15.77 -0.75 -17.91
N PRO A 162 -15.62 -1.78 -18.78
CA PRO A 162 -16.42 -2.99 -18.65
C PRO A 162 -16.19 -3.73 -17.32
N GLU A 163 -14.94 -3.94 -16.92
CA GLU A 163 -14.62 -4.61 -15.67
C GLU A 163 -14.97 -3.73 -14.45
N LEU A 164 -14.71 -2.43 -14.55
CA LEU A 164 -15.10 -1.47 -13.52
C LEU A 164 -16.62 -1.49 -13.27
N THR A 165 -17.41 -1.54 -14.33
CA THR A 165 -18.87 -1.64 -14.26
C THR A 165 -19.31 -2.93 -13.56
N LYS A 166 -18.73 -4.06 -13.94
CA LYS A 166 -19.03 -5.37 -13.33
C LYS A 166 -18.72 -5.37 -11.81
N ARG A 167 -17.58 -4.79 -11.41
CA ARG A 167 -17.20 -4.68 -9.99
C ARG A 167 -18.13 -3.74 -9.24
N PHE A 168 -18.47 -2.62 -9.82
CA PHE A 168 -19.45 -1.69 -9.27
C PHE A 168 -20.81 -2.34 -9.03
N GLU A 169 -21.35 -3.06 -10.03
CA GLU A 169 -22.61 -3.80 -9.91
C GLU A 169 -22.56 -4.82 -8.77
N LYS A 170 -21.41 -5.51 -8.60
CA LYS A 170 -21.20 -6.43 -7.48
C LYS A 170 -21.31 -5.71 -6.15
N VAL A 171 -20.60 -4.60 -5.97
CA VAL A 171 -20.67 -3.77 -4.74
C VAL A 171 -22.11 -3.34 -4.48
N MET A 172 -22.78 -2.81 -5.51
CA MET A 172 -24.16 -2.31 -5.37
C MET A 172 -25.16 -3.42 -5.02
N SER A 173 -24.95 -4.64 -5.51
CA SER A 173 -25.78 -5.80 -5.16
C SER A 173 -25.67 -6.22 -3.70
N LEU A 174 -24.54 -5.93 -3.06
CA LEU A 174 -24.24 -6.28 -1.68
C LEU A 174 -24.44 -5.13 -0.69
N LYS A 175 -24.59 -3.89 -1.17
CA LYS A 175 -24.60 -2.66 -0.34
C LYS A 175 -25.63 -2.65 0.77
N ASN A 176 -26.80 -3.27 0.56
CA ASN A 176 -27.93 -3.21 1.49
C ASN A 176 -27.98 -4.45 2.42
N PHE A 177 -26.84 -4.91 2.89
CA PHE A 177 -26.78 -6.02 3.85
C PHE A 177 -27.28 -5.61 5.24
N ASN A 178 -27.72 -6.59 6.02
CA ASN A 178 -28.00 -6.37 7.44
C ASN A 178 -26.69 -6.31 8.22
N VAL A 179 -26.39 -5.19 8.88
CA VAL A 179 -25.15 -5.00 9.66
C VAL A 179 -24.94 -6.06 10.75
N ASN A 180 -26.01 -6.67 11.26
CA ASN A 180 -25.90 -7.75 12.25
C ASN A 180 -25.55 -9.10 11.61
N ASN A 181 -25.53 -9.20 10.30
CA ASN A 181 -24.91 -10.30 9.56
C ASN A 181 -23.51 -9.86 9.14
N VAL A 182 -22.53 -10.08 10.04
CA VAL A 182 -21.14 -9.66 9.84
C VAL A 182 -20.53 -10.30 8.59
N GLU A 183 -20.90 -11.53 8.26
CA GLU A 183 -20.40 -12.23 7.07
C GLU A 183 -20.89 -11.55 5.79
N ALA A 184 -22.16 -11.22 5.67
CA ALA A 184 -22.65 -10.42 4.55
C ALA A 184 -21.97 -9.03 4.46
N GLY A 185 -21.62 -8.48 5.61
CA GLY A 185 -20.81 -7.26 5.68
C GLY A 185 -19.40 -7.46 5.13
N ARG A 186 -18.73 -8.59 5.39
CA ARG A 186 -17.43 -8.96 4.84
C ARG A 186 -17.48 -9.11 3.33
N GLU A 187 -18.50 -9.82 2.81
CA GLU A 187 -18.71 -9.94 1.36
C GLU A 187 -18.84 -8.57 0.67
N TYR A 188 -19.56 -7.64 1.32
CA TYR A 188 -19.66 -6.26 0.84
C TYR A 188 -18.30 -5.56 0.85
N ILE A 189 -17.53 -5.64 1.95
CA ILE A 189 -16.22 -5.00 2.08
C ILE A 189 -15.23 -5.59 1.07
N GLU A 190 -15.22 -6.89 0.86
CA GLU A 190 -14.38 -7.54 -0.16
C GLU A 190 -14.68 -6.99 -1.56
N ALA A 191 -15.96 -6.97 -1.95
CA ALA A 191 -16.35 -6.40 -3.24
C ALA A 191 -15.98 -4.92 -3.36
N TYR A 192 -16.17 -4.14 -2.29
CA TYR A 192 -15.81 -2.74 -2.19
C TYR A 192 -14.30 -2.52 -2.40
N VAL A 193 -13.45 -3.27 -1.68
CA VAL A 193 -11.99 -3.17 -1.78
C VAL A 193 -11.51 -3.55 -3.19
N LEU A 194 -12.05 -4.62 -3.78
CA LEU A 194 -11.72 -5.04 -5.14
C LEU A 194 -12.14 -4.01 -6.21
N PHE A 195 -13.22 -3.28 -5.97
CA PHE A 195 -13.67 -2.22 -6.87
C PHE A 195 -12.75 -1.02 -6.85
N PHE A 196 -12.45 -0.45 -5.67
CA PHE A 196 -11.61 0.75 -5.64
C PHE A 196 -10.15 0.47 -6.00
N LYS A 197 -9.57 -0.68 -5.62
CA LYS A 197 -8.22 -1.08 -6.06
C LYS A 197 -8.12 -1.18 -7.58
N TYR A 198 -9.13 -1.73 -8.23
CA TYR A 198 -9.16 -1.75 -9.68
C TYR A 198 -9.27 -0.34 -10.28
N ALA A 199 -10.07 0.55 -9.69
CA ALA A 199 -10.14 1.96 -10.09
C ALA A 199 -8.79 2.67 -9.91
N GLU A 200 -8.08 2.39 -8.82
CA GLU A 200 -6.73 2.92 -8.54
C GLU A 200 -5.68 2.42 -9.56
N GLY A 201 -5.90 1.28 -10.18
CA GLY A 201 -5.02 0.70 -11.20
C GLY A 201 -4.25 -0.52 -10.74
N GLU A 202 -4.60 -1.12 -9.62
CA GLU A 202 -4.05 -2.40 -9.20
C GLU A 202 -4.65 -3.53 -10.04
N GLU A 203 -3.79 -4.33 -10.70
CA GLU A 203 -4.22 -5.49 -11.48
C GLU A 203 -4.56 -6.69 -10.56
N GLU A 204 -5.46 -7.58 -11.06
CA GLU A 204 -5.80 -8.83 -10.36
C GLU A 204 -4.53 -9.65 -10.07
N GLY A 205 -4.26 -9.92 -8.80
CA GLY A 205 -3.15 -10.79 -8.37
C GLY A 205 -2.40 -10.30 -7.14
N THR A 206 -2.60 -9.05 -6.70
CA THR A 206 -1.89 -8.49 -5.54
C THR A 206 -2.69 -8.55 -4.23
N VAL A 207 -3.95 -8.99 -4.28
CA VAL A 207 -4.83 -8.97 -3.09
C VAL A 207 -5.23 -10.39 -2.70
N ALA A 208 -4.52 -10.97 -1.75
CA ALA A 208 -5.06 -12.05 -0.94
C ALA A 208 -5.90 -11.42 0.18
N ILE A 209 -7.17 -11.14 -0.07
CA ILE A 209 -8.09 -10.77 1.01
C ILE A 209 -8.57 -12.08 1.64
N GLU A 210 -7.88 -12.54 2.68
CA GLU A 210 -8.37 -13.64 3.53
C GLU A 210 -9.49 -13.11 4.46
N HIS A 211 -10.66 -12.86 3.90
CA HIS A 211 -11.88 -12.75 4.67
C HIS A 211 -12.60 -14.09 4.58
N GLY A 212 -12.41 -14.92 5.61
CA GLY A 212 -12.91 -16.23 5.93
C GLY A 212 -14.19 -16.72 5.22
N SER A 213 -14.11 -17.02 3.96
CA SER A 213 -14.98 -17.98 3.29
C SER A 213 -14.07 -18.93 2.52
N ASN A 214 -14.31 -20.26 2.66
CA ASN A 214 -13.57 -21.35 2.02
C ASN A 214 -13.56 -21.20 0.50
N VAL A 215 -12.78 -20.26 -0.01
CA VAL A 215 -12.38 -20.25 -1.39
C VAL A 215 -11.11 -21.09 -1.43
N HIS A 216 -11.22 -22.30 -2.00
CA HIS A 216 -10.05 -23.07 -2.39
C HIS A 216 -9.09 -22.11 -3.09
N ALA A 217 -8.01 -21.76 -2.39
CA ALA A 217 -6.88 -21.07 -2.93
C ALA A 217 -6.41 -21.89 -4.14
N ILE A 218 -6.73 -21.42 -5.35
CA ILE A 218 -5.89 -21.70 -6.49
C ILE A 218 -4.62 -20.94 -6.18
N ALA A 219 -3.70 -21.63 -5.51
CA ALA A 219 -2.35 -21.18 -5.31
C ALA A 219 -1.72 -21.02 -6.70
N ALA A 220 -1.92 -19.87 -7.32
CA ALA A 220 -1.00 -19.35 -8.30
C ALA A 220 0.26 -18.99 -7.50
N GLY A 221 1.14 -19.96 -7.33
CA GLY A 221 2.43 -19.81 -6.69
C GLY A 221 3.28 -18.81 -7.46
N HIS A 222 3.04 -17.54 -7.27
CA HIS A 222 4.01 -16.49 -7.50
C HIS A 222 4.77 -16.30 -6.20
N THR A 223 5.68 -17.25 -5.94
CA THR A 223 6.80 -16.97 -5.06
C THR A 223 7.49 -15.74 -5.64
N ASN A 224 7.38 -14.63 -4.92
CA ASN A 224 8.05 -13.38 -5.28
C ASN A 224 9.57 -13.60 -5.19
N HIS A 225 10.16 -14.19 -6.24
CA HIS A 225 11.60 -14.41 -6.36
C HIS A 225 12.38 -13.11 -6.63
N ILE A 226 11.67 -12.01 -6.90
CA ILE A 226 12.27 -10.71 -7.23
C ILE A 226 13.27 -10.24 -6.16
N PRO A 227 12.99 -10.31 -4.83
CA PRO A 227 13.98 -9.92 -3.82
C PRO A 227 15.23 -10.80 -3.83
N TRP A 228 15.08 -12.11 -4.07
CA TRP A 228 16.19 -13.05 -4.12
C TRP A 228 17.01 -12.91 -5.41
N ILE A 229 16.37 -12.63 -6.54
CA ILE A 229 17.02 -12.36 -7.83
C ILE A 229 17.81 -11.06 -7.76
N LEU A 230 17.24 -10.00 -7.19
CA LEU A 230 17.93 -8.71 -6.99
C LEU A 230 19.09 -8.83 -5.99
N SER A 231 18.91 -9.58 -4.91
CA SER A 231 19.97 -9.90 -3.95
C SER A 231 21.10 -10.72 -4.60
N GLY A 232 20.74 -11.72 -5.41
CA GLY A 232 21.69 -12.53 -6.17
C GLY A 232 22.47 -11.73 -7.21
N LEU A 233 21.81 -10.85 -7.95
CA LEU A 233 22.44 -9.92 -8.90
C LEU A 233 23.41 -8.94 -8.21
N PHE A 234 23.00 -8.42 -7.05
CA PHE A 234 23.85 -7.54 -6.25
C PHE A 234 25.10 -8.26 -5.73
N PHE A 235 24.96 -9.52 -5.29
CA PHE A 235 26.07 -10.35 -4.82
C PHE A 235 27.04 -10.68 -5.96
N ILE A 236 26.52 -11.02 -7.15
CA ILE A 236 27.34 -11.32 -8.34
C ILE A 236 28.09 -10.07 -8.82
N THR A 237 27.43 -8.93 -8.85
CA THR A 237 28.09 -7.66 -9.23
C THR A 237 29.17 -7.23 -8.25
N THR A 238 28.96 -7.46 -6.94
CA THR A 238 29.95 -7.16 -5.90
C THR A 238 31.17 -8.08 -6.02
N LEU A 239 30.96 -9.38 -6.27
CA LEU A 239 32.05 -10.35 -6.47
C LEU A 239 32.85 -10.08 -7.75
N LEU A 240 32.20 -9.72 -8.86
CA LEU A 240 32.87 -9.32 -10.11
C LEU A 240 33.67 -8.06 -9.91
N PHE A 241 33.18 -7.11 -9.15
CA PHE A 241 33.88 -5.86 -8.84
C PHE A 241 35.10 -6.10 -7.95
N ALA A 242 34.97 -6.93 -6.92
CA ALA A 242 36.06 -7.37 -6.05
C ALA A 242 37.14 -8.12 -6.83
N GLY A 243 36.74 -9.03 -7.71
CA GLY A 243 37.66 -9.79 -8.58
C GLY A 243 38.48 -8.90 -9.55
N LEU A 244 37.79 -7.92 -10.17
CA LEU A 244 38.48 -6.94 -11.05
C LEU A 244 39.41 -6.01 -10.29
N PHE A 245 39.04 -5.63 -9.06
CA PHE A 245 39.87 -4.78 -8.20
C PHE A 245 41.15 -5.50 -7.74
N LEU A 246 41.04 -6.78 -7.33
CA LEU A 246 42.18 -7.59 -6.91
C LEU A 246 43.11 -7.95 -8.07
N LYS A 247 42.56 -8.13 -9.31
CA LYS A 247 43.35 -8.39 -10.50
C LYS A 247 44.17 -7.17 -10.97
N LYS A 248 43.74 -5.93 -10.61
CA LYS A 248 44.43 -4.69 -10.99
C LYS A 248 45.57 -4.32 -10.03
N ASN A 249 45.59 -4.93 -8.83
CA ASN A 249 46.60 -4.65 -7.79
C ASN A 249 47.68 -5.78 -7.71
N LYS A 250 47.70 -6.70 -8.67
CA LYS A 250 48.81 -7.59 -8.97
C LYS A 250 49.50 -7.13 -10.28
#